data_7b666214325f84fbb37c9419a3479bb3
#
_entry.id   7b666214325f84fbb37c9419a3479bb3
#
_cell.length_a   1.000
_cell.length_b   1.000
_cell.length_c   1.000
_cell.angle_alpha   90.00
_cell.angle_beta   90.00
_cell.angle_gamma   90.00
#
_symmetry.space_group_name_H-M   'P 1'
#
loop_
_entity.id
_entity.type
_entity.pdbx_description
1 polymer ?
#
loop_
_entity_poly.entity_id
_entity_poly.type
_entity_poly.pdbx_seq_one_letter_code
_entity_poly.pdbx_strand_id
1 'polypeptide(L)'
;LKLARALEANGVPIIGTSPESIDVAEDRERFQKLLNKLGLRQPPNRTARTEGEALAHATEIGYPLVVRPSYVLGGRAMEIVHEQQDLERYMREAVKVSNDSPVLLDRFLNNATEVDVDCLADGETVFIGGVMEHIEQAGVHSGDSACSLPPYSLSAEVIAEIKRQTTMMAKALNVSGLMNVQFAIQGGDVYVLEVNPRASRTVPYVSKATGLQLAKIAARAMAGQTLAAQGITKEVVPPYFSVKEAVFPFVKFPGCLLYTSDAADDTP
;
A
#
# COMPACT_ATOMS: atom_id res chain seq x y z
N LEU A 1 -9.40 3.90 -13.21
CA LEU A 1 -9.67 5.24 -13.76
C LEU A 1 -10.38 5.19 -15.14
N LYS A 2 -11.58 4.60 -15.22
CA LYS A 2 -12.28 4.33 -16.50
C LYS A 2 -12.49 5.58 -17.38
N LEU A 3 -12.66 6.77 -16.77
CA LEU A 3 -12.90 8.00 -17.53
C LEU A 3 -11.63 8.79 -17.86
N ALA A 4 -10.53 8.58 -17.15
CA ALA A 4 -9.34 9.41 -17.29
C ALA A 4 -8.75 9.39 -18.70
N ARG A 5 -8.58 8.21 -19.28
CA ARG A 5 -8.08 8.05 -20.67
C ARG A 5 -9.00 8.69 -21.71
N ALA A 6 -10.32 8.57 -21.52
CA ALA A 6 -11.29 9.18 -22.41
C ALA A 6 -11.25 10.72 -22.31
N LEU A 7 -11.06 11.26 -21.13
CA LEU A 7 -10.89 12.70 -20.90
C LEU A 7 -9.62 13.23 -21.57
N GLU A 8 -8.48 12.56 -21.37
CA GLU A 8 -7.22 12.91 -22.02
C GLU A 8 -7.33 12.87 -23.56
N ALA A 9 -7.93 11.82 -24.11
CA ALA A 9 -8.16 11.67 -25.55
C ALA A 9 -9.05 12.79 -26.13
N ASN A 10 -9.87 13.43 -25.31
CA ASN A 10 -10.72 14.57 -25.68
C ASN A 10 -10.12 15.93 -25.26
N GLY A 11 -8.82 15.98 -24.92
CA GLY A 11 -8.10 17.21 -24.60
C GLY A 11 -8.43 17.82 -23.24
N VAL A 12 -9.07 17.05 -22.34
CA VAL A 12 -9.33 17.47 -20.96
C VAL A 12 -8.11 17.11 -20.11
N PRO A 13 -7.39 18.10 -19.55
CA PRO A 13 -6.19 17.83 -18.75
C PRO A 13 -6.56 17.13 -17.45
N ILE A 14 -5.80 16.08 -17.10
CA ILE A 14 -5.88 15.44 -15.80
C ILE A 14 -4.84 16.10 -14.90
N ILE A 15 -5.26 16.68 -13.79
CA ILE A 15 -4.35 17.28 -12.79
C ILE A 15 -3.85 16.18 -11.84
N GLY A 16 -2.62 16.33 -11.33
CA GLY A 16 -2.00 15.37 -10.43
C GLY A 16 -1.20 14.31 -11.18
N THR A 17 -1.00 13.16 -10.55
CA THR A 17 -0.27 12.03 -11.15
C THR A 17 -1.02 11.52 -12.37
N SER A 18 -0.29 11.25 -13.46
CA SER A 18 -0.88 10.84 -14.73
C SER A 18 -1.62 9.50 -14.62
N PRO A 19 -2.69 9.27 -15.40
CA PRO A 19 -3.37 7.97 -15.47
C PRO A 19 -2.43 6.83 -15.82
N GLU A 20 -1.45 7.07 -16.69
CA GLU A 20 -0.43 6.09 -17.06
C GLU A 20 0.43 5.67 -15.86
N SER A 21 0.89 6.61 -15.04
CA SER A 21 1.66 6.32 -13.84
C SER A 21 0.84 5.58 -12.78
N ILE A 22 -0.45 5.91 -12.66
CA ILE A 22 -1.37 5.19 -11.79
C ILE A 22 -1.56 3.75 -12.28
N ASP A 23 -1.76 3.55 -13.59
CA ASP A 23 -1.88 2.23 -14.19
C ASP A 23 -0.59 1.39 -13.98
N VAL A 24 0.60 2.00 -14.06
CA VAL A 24 1.88 1.31 -13.74
C VAL A 24 1.91 0.84 -12.28
N ALA A 25 1.40 1.64 -11.36
CA ALA A 25 1.38 1.29 -9.94
C ALA A 25 0.32 0.22 -9.60
N GLU A 26 -0.82 0.23 -10.30
CA GLU A 26 -1.94 -0.70 -10.07
C GLU A 26 -1.77 -2.04 -10.81
N ASP A 27 -1.10 -2.04 -11.97
CA ASP A 27 -0.82 -3.27 -12.72
C ASP A 27 0.37 -4.02 -12.12
N ARG A 28 0.13 -5.21 -11.61
CA ARG A 28 1.14 -6.03 -10.92
C ARG A 28 2.39 -6.29 -11.74
N GLU A 29 2.24 -6.65 -13.00
CA GLU A 29 3.37 -7.00 -13.86
C GLU A 29 4.21 -5.76 -14.18
N ARG A 30 3.56 -4.64 -14.47
CA ARG A 30 4.21 -3.36 -14.74
C ARG A 30 4.90 -2.83 -13.48
N PHE A 31 4.25 -2.94 -12.34
CA PHE A 31 4.81 -2.54 -11.05
C PHE A 31 6.03 -3.40 -10.68
N GLN A 32 5.95 -4.71 -10.84
CA GLN A 32 7.10 -5.60 -10.62
C GLN A 32 8.29 -5.25 -11.52
N LYS A 33 8.04 -4.96 -12.81
CA LYS A 33 9.09 -4.51 -13.73
C LYS A 33 9.71 -3.19 -13.26
N LEU A 34 8.90 -2.25 -12.76
CA LEU A 34 9.38 -0.99 -12.21
C LEU A 34 10.27 -1.22 -10.99
N LEU A 35 9.83 -2.03 -10.02
CA LEU A 35 10.63 -2.32 -8.81
C LEU A 35 11.93 -3.04 -9.14
N ASN A 36 11.90 -4.00 -10.05
CA ASN A 36 13.12 -4.68 -10.54
C ASN A 36 14.11 -3.68 -11.17
N LYS A 37 13.62 -2.75 -12.00
CA LYS A 37 14.43 -1.67 -12.59
C LYS A 37 15.06 -0.77 -11.53
N LEU A 38 14.35 -0.51 -10.44
CA LEU A 38 14.81 0.30 -9.32
C LEU A 38 15.69 -0.48 -8.33
N GLY A 39 15.83 -1.80 -8.49
CA GLY A 39 16.54 -2.66 -7.54
C GLY A 39 15.85 -2.78 -6.18
N LEU A 40 14.53 -2.62 -6.13
CA LEU A 40 13.72 -2.71 -4.93
C LEU A 40 13.13 -4.11 -4.77
N ARG A 41 13.00 -4.57 -3.52
CA ARG A 41 12.49 -5.90 -3.21
C ARG A 41 10.98 -5.90 -3.04
N GLN A 42 10.33 -6.95 -3.53
CA GLN A 42 8.97 -7.35 -3.20
C GLN A 42 8.99 -8.72 -2.53
N PRO A 43 7.96 -9.10 -1.75
CA PRO A 43 7.79 -10.49 -1.40
C PRO A 43 7.81 -11.36 -2.66
N PRO A 44 8.44 -12.54 -2.63
CA PRO A 44 8.37 -13.47 -3.76
C PRO A 44 6.91 -13.71 -4.17
N ASN A 45 6.60 -13.55 -5.44
CA ASN A 45 5.22 -13.61 -5.91
C ASN A 45 5.12 -14.24 -7.30
N ARG A 46 3.95 -14.79 -7.60
CA ARG A 46 3.57 -15.33 -8.91
C ARG A 46 2.08 -15.12 -9.14
N THR A 47 1.71 -15.22 -10.39
CA THR A 47 0.31 -15.18 -10.83
C THR A 47 -0.04 -16.50 -11.46
N ALA A 48 -1.17 -17.10 -11.08
CA ALA A 48 -1.67 -18.37 -11.60
C ALA A 48 -3.08 -18.22 -12.16
N ARG A 49 -3.35 -18.90 -13.27
CA ARG A 49 -4.69 -18.98 -13.88
C ARG A 49 -5.37 -20.33 -13.65
N THR A 50 -4.59 -21.34 -13.31
CA THR A 50 -5.06 -22.70 -13.08
C THR A 50 -4.59 -23.21 -11.72
N GLU A 51 -5.28 -24.19 -11.17
CA GLU A 51 -4.87 -24.86 -9.93
C GLU A 51 -3.46 -25.47 -10.08
N GLY A 52 -3.17 -26.13 -11.21
CA GLY A 52 -1.85 -26.72 -11.46
C GLY A 52 -0.71 -25.69 -11.48
N GLU A 53 -0.94 -24.51 -12.10
CA GLU A 53 0.03 -23.41 -12.06
C GLU A 53 0.22 -22.89 -10.63
N ALA A 54 -0.88 -22.74 -9.87
CA ALA A 54 -0.82 -22.26 -8.50
C ALA A 54 -0.01 -23.19 -7.60
N LEU A 55 -0.21 -24.50 -7.70
CA LEU A 55 0.54 -25.51 -6.94
C LEU A 55 2.03 -25.54 -7.31
N ALA A 56 2.36 -25.44 -8.61
CA ALA A 56 3.74 -25.36 -9.07
C ALA A 56 4.43 -24.09 -8.50
N HIS A 57 3.79 -22.93 -8.58
CA HIS A 57 4.29 -21.68 -8.04
C HIS A 57 4.39 -21.68 -6.52
N ALA A 58 3.43 -22.29 -5.82
CA ALA A 58 3.48 -22.43 -4.38
C ALA A 58 4.68 -23.26 -3.91
N THR A 59 5.05 -24.29 -4.67
CA THR A 59 6.25 -25.09 -4.39
C THR A 59 7.53 -24.25 -4.54
N GLU A 60 7.58 -23.36 -5.53
CA GLU A 60 8.72 -22.46 -5.76
C GLU A 60 8.82 -21.36 -4.68
N ILE A 61 7.68 -20.72 -4.34
CA ILE A 61 7.64 -19.59 -3.41
C ILE A 61 7.76 -20.07 -1.96
N GLY A 62 7.13 -21.20 -1.64
CA GLY A 62 6.99 -21.78 -0.29
C GLY A 62 5.80 -21.19 0.47
N TYR A 63 5.34 -21.92 1.50
CA TYR A 63 4.26 -21.52 2.41
C TYR A 63 4.80 -20.79 3.65
N PRO A 64 3.96 -19.98 4.34
CA PRO A 64 2.60 -19.60 3.96
C PRO A 64 2.57 -18.59 2.81
N LEU A 65 1.41 -18.53 2.11
CA LEU A 65 1.15 -17.63 1.00
C LEU A 65 -0.08 -16.77 1.28
N VAL A 66 -0.05 -15.52 0.85
CA VAL A 66 -1.25 -14.71 0.68
C VAL A 66 -1.76 -14.96 -0.73
N VAL A 67 -3.01 -15.40 -0.84
CA VAL A 67 -3.68 -15.65 -2.11
C VAL A 67 -4.85 -14.69 -2.29
N ARG A 68 -4.98 -14.11 -3.47
CA ARG A 68 -6.06 -13.16 -3.79
C ARG A 68 -6.34 -13.10 -5.28
N PRO A 69 -7.60 -12.85 -5.73
CA PRO A 69 -7.89 -12.56 -7.13
C PRO A 69 -7.24 -11.24 -7.56
N SER A 70 -6.74 -11.15 -8.80
CA SER A 70 -5.99 -9.99 -9.30
C SER A 70 -6.79 -8.68 -9.41
N TYR A 71 -8.11 -8.75 -9.46
CA TYR A 71 -8.98 -7.58 -9.72
C TYR A 71 -9.99 -7.32 -8.61
N VAL A 72 -9.72 -7.74 -7.39
CA VAL A 72 -10.61 -7.50 -6.24
C VAL A 72 -10.03 -6.38 -5.39
N LEU A 73 -10.82 -5.33 -5.18
CA LEU A 73 -10.48 -4.18 -4.34
C LEU A 73 -10.80 -4.47 -2.86
N GLY A 74 -9.94 -4.02 -1.94
CA GLY A 74 -10.24 -3.96 -0.52
C GLY A 74 -10.18 -5.30 0.21
N GLY A 75 -9.22 -6.18 -0.11
CA GLY A 75 -8.98 -7.42 0.66
C GLY A 75 -10.07 -8.50 0.53
N ARG A 76 -11.12 -8.27 -0.27
CA ARG A 76 -12.15 -9.29 -0.50
C ARG A 76 -11.55 -10.55 -1.12
N ALA A 77 -11.89 -11.70 -0.55
CA ALA A 77 -11.40 -13.02 -0.95
C ALA A 77 -9.86 -13.15 -0.88
N MET A 78 -9.18 -12.37 -0.03
CA MET A 78 -7.79 -12.59 0.33
C MET A 78 -7.75 -13.62 1.46
N GLU A 79 -6.87 -14.61 1.33
CA GLU A 79 -6.68 -15.64 2.35
C GLU A 79 -5.19 -15.94 2.53
N ILE A 80 -4.79 -16.24 3.77
CA ILE A 80 -3.46 -16.78 4.05
C ILE A 80 -3.58 -18.31 4.05
N VAL A 81 -2.88 -18.95 3.13
CA VAL A 81 -2.85 -20.40 3.00
C VAL A 81 -1.53 -20.93 3.56
N HIS A 82 -1.62 -21.91 4.44
CA HIS A 82 -0.47 -22.46 5.16
C HIS A 82 0.10 -23.71 4.53
N GLU A 83 -0.72 -24.42 3.75
CA GLU A 83 -0.35 -25.68 3.11
C GLU A 83 -1.05 -25.87 1.76
N GLN A 84 -0.66 -26.91 1.06
CA GLN A 84 -1.18 -27.21 -0.27
C GLN A 84 -2.71 -27.42 -0.28
N GLN A 85 -3.26 -28.10 0.72
CA GLN A 85 -4.69 -28.38 0.79
C GLN A 85 -5.54 -27.11 0.89
N ASP A 86 -5.05 -26.10 1.63
CA ASP A 86 -5.69 -24.79 1.71
C ASP A 86 -5.70 -24.10 0.34
N LEU A 87 -4.56 -24.14 -0.37
CA LEU A 87 -4.45 -23.57 -1.70
C LEU A 87 -5.39 -24.24 -2.72
N GLU A 88 -5.46 -25.56 -2.71
CA GLU A 88 -6.37 -26.33 -3.57
C GLU A 88 -7.83 -25.95 -3.30
N ARG A 89 -8.22 -25.86 -2.02
CA ARG A 89 -9.55 -25.41 -1.63
C ARG A 89 -9.82 -24.01 -2.16
N TYR A 90 -8.91 -23.06 -1.89
CA TYR A 90 -9.03 -21.66 -2.34
C TYR A 90 -9.19 -21.56 -3.85
N MET A 91 -8.35 -22.26 -4.62
CA MET A 91 -8.41 -22.23 -6.09
C MET A 91 -9.75 -22.73 -6.63
N ARG A 92 -10.30 -23.80 -6.05
CA ARG A 92 -11.63 -24.31 -6.44
C ARG A 92 -12.77 -23.31 -6.17
N GLU A 93 -12.66 -22.53 -5.09
CA GLU A 93 -13.66 -21.53 -4.71
C GLU A 93 -13.49 -20.23 -5.50
N ALA A 94 -12.26 -19.73 -5.59
CA ALA A 94 -11.93 -18.47 -6.26
C ALA A 94 -12.17 -18.52 -7.78
N VAL A 95 -11.85 -19.63 -8.44
CA VAL A 95 -12.08 -19.82 -9.88
C VAL A 95 -13.58 -19.78 -10.22
N LYS A 96 -14.45 -20.23 -9.31
CA LYS A 96 -15.91 -20.15 -9.52
C LYS A 96 -16.45 -18.71 -9.48
N VAL A 97 -15.76 -17.80 -8.80
CA VAL A 97 -16.23 -16.42 -8.55
C VAL A 97 -15.59 -15.41 -9.52
N SER A 98 -14.42 -15.71 -10.08
CA SER A 98 -13.57 -14.72 -10.73
C SER A 98 -13.55 -14.76 -12.26
N ASN A 99 -14.37 -15.55 -12.94
CA ASN A 99 -14.46 -15.57 -14.42
C ASN A 99 -13.12 -15.26 -15.12
N ASP A 100 -12.16 -16.17 -15.14
CA ASP A 100 -10.84 -16.06 -15.80
C ASP A 100 -9.84 -15.05 -15.22
N SER A 101 -10.11 -14.43 -14.10
CA SER A 101 -9.13 -13.54 -13.47
C SER A 101 -8.00 -14.35 -12.82
N PRO A 102 -6.74 -13.98 -13.06
CA PRO A 102 -5.63 -14.68 -12.44
C PRO A 102 -5.63 -14.49 -10.92
N VAL A 103 -5.18 -15.51 -10.20
CA VAL A 103 -4.93 -15.48 -8.75
C VAL A 103 -3.48 -15.09 -8.50
N LEU A 104 -3.29 -14.18 -7.56
CA LEU A 104 -1.98 -13.78 -7.06
C LEU A 104 -1.59 -14.66 -5.89
N LEU A 105 -0.34 -15.10 -5.88
CA LEU A 105 0.30 -15.81 -4.79
C LEU A 105 1.49 -14.96 -4.34
N ASP A 106 1.41 -14.40 -3.16
CA ASP A 106 2.50 -13.62 -2.55
C ASP A 106 3.04 -14.41 -1.35
N ARG A 107 4.36 -14.48 -1.18
CA ARG A 107 4.96 -15.04 0.04
C ARG A 107 4.49 -14.24 1.25
N PHE A 108 3.87 -14.88 2.22
CA PHE A 108 3.54 -14.23 3.49
C PHE A 108 4.81 -14.03 4.33
N LEU A 109 5.04 -12.81 4.78
CA LEU A 109 6.20 -12.45 5.59
C LEU A 109 5.84 -12.55 7.07
N ASN A 110 6.08 -13.72 7.67
CA ASN A 110 5.84 -13.94 9.10
C ASN A 110 6.62 -12.95 9.97
N ASN A 111 5.97 -12.42 10.99
CA ASN A 111 6.58 -11.49 11.95
C ASN A 111 7.21 -10.24 11.28
N ALA A 112 6.69 -9.83 10.14
CA ALA A 112 7.08 -8.57 9.54
C ALA A 112 6.35 -7.41 10.21
N THR A 113 7.03 -6.27 10.32
CA THR A 113 6.43 -4.99 10.73
C THR A 113 5.95 -4.27 9.48
N GLU A 114 4.67 -3.91 9.42
CA GLU A 114 4.15 -3.08 8.34
C GLU A 114 4.40 -1.60 8.59
N VAL A 115 4.64 -0.88 7.50
CA VAL A 115 4.95 0.55 7.53
C VAL A 115 4.25 1.24 6.37
N ASP A 116 3.48 2.27 6.68
CA ASP A 116 2.92 3.19 5.70
C ASP A 116 3.76 4.47 5.61
N VAL A 117 3.98 4.96 4.40
CA VAL A 117 4.63 6.26 4.17
C VAL A 117 3.74 7.13 3.30
N ASP A 118 3.36 8.28 3.80
CA ASP A 118 2.75 9.32 2.99
C ASP A 118 3.81 10.33 2.54
N CYS A 119 3.84 10.62 1.25
CA CYS A 119 4.72 11.65 0.69
C CYS A 119 3.98 12.59 -0.26
N LEU A 120 4.62 13.72 -0.51
CA LEU A 120 4.21 14.75 -1.47
C LEU A 120 5.27 14.86 -2.56
N ALA A 121 4.84 15.08 -3.79
CA ALA A 121 5.74 15.41 -4.89
C ALA A 121 5.14 16.46 -5.81
N ASP A 122 6.01 17.25 -6.43
CA ASP A 122 5.64 18.30 -7.39
C ASP A 122 6.26 18.07 -8.79
N GLY A 123 6.78 16.84 -9.02
CA GLY A 123 7.51 16.47 -10.23
C GLY A 123 9.04 16.64 -10.10
N GLU A 124 9.51 17.53 -9.25
CA GLU A 124 10.95 17.78 -9.01
C GLU A 124 11.39 17.31 -7.64
N THR A 125 10.67 17.75 -6.62
CA THR A 125 10.95 17.50 -5.21
C THR A 125 10.01 16.45 -4.64
N VAL A 126 10.55 15.55 -3.81
CA VAL A 126 9.75 14.60 -3.02
C VAL A 126 9.94 14.95 -1.54
N PHE A 127 8.83 15.15 -0.85
CA PHE A 127 8.77 15.46 0.56
C PHE A 127 8.12 14.31 1.32
N ILE A 128 8.79 13.75 2.31
CA ILE A 128 8.22 12.72 3.18
C ILE A 128 7.30 13.41 4.20
N GLY A 129 6.02 13.13 4.10
CA GLY A 129 4.99 13.66 5.01
C GLY A 129 5.00 12.98 6.37
N GLY A 130 5.21 11.65 6.38
CA GLY A 130 5.32 10.87 7.60
C GLY A 130 5.58 9.40 7.33
N VAL A 131 6.30 8.75 8.24
CA VAL A 131 6.52 7.30 8.28
C VAL A 131 5.74 6.76 9.47
N MET A 132 4.83 5.84 9.23
CA MET A 132 3.92 5.26 10.22
C MET A 132 4.22 3.79 10.39
N GLU A 133 4.50 3.37 11.60
CA GLU A 133 4.69 1.97 11.95
C GLU A 133 3.38 1.39 12.48
N HIS A 134 2.94 0.25 11.92
CA HIS A 134 1.76 -0.47 12.40
C HIS A 134 2.05 -1.14 13.74
N ILE A 135 1.05 -1.19 14.60
CA ILE A 135 1.13 -1.82 15.92
C ILE A 135 0.73 -3.29 15.80
N GLU A 136 -0.26 -3.60 14.96
CA GLU A 136 -0.67 -4.96 14.67
C GLU A 136 0.35 -5.68 13.78
N GLN A 137 0.27 -6.99 13.80
CA GLN A 137 1.10 -7.84 12.93
C GLN A 137 0.77 -7.61 11.45
N ALA A 138 1.74 -7.89 10.59
CA ALA A 138 1.56 -7.83 9.14
C ALA A 138 0.39 -8.70 8.68
N GLY A 139 -0.42 -8.17 7.76
CA GLY A 139 -1.61 -8.80 7.21
C GLY A 139 -2.93 -8.16 7.64
N VAL A 140 -2.93 -7.29 8.67
CA VAL A 140 -4.09 -6.47 9.01
C VAL A 140 -4.17 -5.30 8.04
N HIS A 141 -5.36 -5.05 7.47
CA HIS A 141 -5.53 -3.96 6.51
C HIS A 141 -5.18 -2.60 7.12
N SER A 142 -4.41 -1.78 6.41
CA SER A 142 -3.91 -0.48 6.91
C SER A 142 -5.00 0.50 7.38
N GLY A 143 -6.23 0.34 6.89
CA GLY A 143 -7.39 1.11 7.37
C GLY A 143 -7.85 0.73 8.77
N ASP A 144 -7.62 -0.51 9.16
CA ASP A 144 -8.08 -1.13 10.40
C ASP A 144 -6.97 -1.18 11.46
N SER A 145 -5.71 -1.09 11.04
CA SER A 145 -4.55 -1.10 11.94
C SER A 145 -4.39 0.18 12.73
N ALA A 146 -3.95 0.04 13.99
CA ALA A 146 -3.37 1.13 14.74
C ALA A 146 -1.96 1.45 14.20
N CYS A 147 -1.60 2.72 14.16
CA CYS A 147 -0.29 3.15 13.66
C CYS A 147 0.31 4.20 14.57
N SER A 148 1.62 4.14 14.76
CA SER A 148 2.43 5.14 15.46
C SER A 148 3.19 6.02 14.48
N LEU A 149 3.20 7.32 14.69
CA LEU A 149 4.04 8.30 14.01
C LEU A 149 4.72 9.20 15.07
N PRO A 150 6.06 9.27 15.11
CA PRO A 150 7.02 8.52 14.28
C PRO A 150 7.03 7.01 14.59
N PRO A 151 7.77 6.18 13.83
CA PRO A 151 8.02 4.78 14.14
C PRO A 151 8.63 4.62 15.52
N TYR A 152 8.26 3.56 16.25
CA TYR A 152 8.68 3.33 17.64
C TYR A 152 9.70 2.20 17.78
N SER A 153 9.74 1.25 16.85
CA SER A 153 10.65 0.09 16.94
C SER A 153 11.70 0.04 15.82
N LEU A 154 11.53 0.79 14.74
CA LEU A 154 12.42 0.76 13.59
C LEU A 154 13.72 1.51 13.83
N SER A 155 14.84 0.95 13.35
CA SER A 155 16.13 1.62 13.41
C SER A 155 16.20 2.83 12.44
N ALA A 156 17.11 3.75 12.72
CA ALA A 156 17.31 4.93 11.86
C ALA A 156 17.73 4.54 10.43
N GLU A 157 18.49 3.46 10.27
CA GLU A 157 18.95 2.94 8.99
C GLU A 157 17.76 2.42 8.15
N VAL A 158 16.85 1.67 8.77
CA VAL A 158 15.62 1.17 8.13
C VAL A 158 14.72 2.33 7.72
N ILE A 159 14.53 3.31 8.60
CA ILE A 159 13.74 4.51 8.29
C ILE A 159 14.36 5.28 7.13
N ALA A 160 15.68 5.46 7.10
CA ALA A 160 16.37 6.13 6.00
C ALA A 160 16.20 5.36 4.68
N GLU A 161 16.29 4.03 4.71
CA GLU A 161 16.09 3.18 3.53
C GLU A 161 14.64 3.27 3.00
N ILE A 162 13.65 3.21 3.86
CA ILE A 162 12.23 3.40 3.51
C ILE A 162 12.02 4.74 2.80
N LYS A 163 12.55 5.83 3.37
CA LYS A 163 12.46 7.18 2.77
C LYS A 163 13.14 7.25 1.41
N ARG A 164 14.32 6.64 1.28
CA ARG A 164 15.05 6.54 0.02
C ARG A 164 14.25 5.82 -1.04
N GLN A 165 13.68 4.64 -0.71
CA GLN A 165 12.86 3.85 -1.62
C GLN A 165 11.59 4.60 -2.04
N THR A 166 10.89 5.24 -1.09
CA THR A 166 9.72 6.08 -1.36
C THR A 166 10.05 7.20 -2.35
N THR A 167 11.18 7.88 -2.14
CA THR A 167 11.64 8.95 -3.04
C THR A 167 11.94 8.43 -4.44
N MET A 168 12.59 7.27 -4.56
CA MET A 168 12.87 6.65 -5.85
C MET A 168 11.59 6.31 -6.62
N MET A 169 10.61 5.71 -5.95
CA MET A 169 9.32 5.35 -6.57
C MET A 169 8.51 6.58 -6.97
N ALA A 170 8.45 7.61 -6.12
CA ALA A 170 7.77 8.86 -6.45
C ALA A 170 8.33 9.52 -7.72
N LYS A 171 9.67 9.55 -7.86
CA LYS A 171 10.34 10.05 -9.07
C LYS A 171 10.09 9.19 -10.29
N ALA A 172 10.19 7.87 -10.15
CA ALA A 172 10.01 6.94 -11.27
C ALA A 172 8.56 6.92 -11.80
N LEU A 173 7.59 7.19 -10.94
CA LEU A 173 6.17 7.32 -11.28
C LEU A 173 5.77 8.77 -11.65
N ASN A 174 6.70 9.72 -11.68
CA ASN A 174 6.41 11.14 -11.92
C ASN A 174 5.21 11.63 -11.08
N VAL A 175 5.24 11.35 -9.79
CA VAL A 175 4.14 11.69 -8.88
C VAL A 175 3.98 13.20 -8.81
N SER A 176 2.73 13.65 -8.94
CA SER A 176 2.32 15.02 -8.67
C SER A 176 1.17 15.01 -7.67
N GLY A 177 1.40 15.57 -6.50
CA GLY A 177 0.49 15.52 -5.36
C GLY A 177 0.90 14.49 -4.32
N LEU A 178 -0.04 13.69 -3.83
CA LEU A 178 0.16 12.68 -2.78
C LEU A 178 0.48 11.31 -3.35
N MET A 179 1.32 10.59 -2.62
CA MET A 179 1.54 9.15 -2.81
C MET A 179 1.67 8.48 -1.44
N ASN A 180 1.09 7.30 -1.33
CA ASN A 180 1.28 6.40 -0.20
C ASN A 180 2.05 5.16 -0.66
N VAL A 181 2.97 4.69 0.17
CA VAL A 181 3.71 3.45 -0.03
C VAL A 181 3.56 2.57 1.20
N GLN A 182 3.25 1.31 0.98
CA GLN A 182 3.20 0.29 2.02
C GLN A 182 4.41 -0.61 1.92
N PHE A 183 5.07 -0.80 3.06
CA PHE A 183 6.24 -1.65 3.20
C PHE A 183 6.01 -2.73 4.25
N ALA A 184 6.73 -3.85 4.12
CA ALA A 184 6.93 -4.82 5.19
C ALA A 184 8.42 -4.91 5.51
N ILE A 185 8.75 -4.92 6.80
CA ILE A 185 10.11 -5.02 7.30
C ILE A 185 10.28 -6.38 7.97
N GLN A 186 11.17 -7.21 7.45
CA GLN A 186 11.48 -8.52 8.04
C GLN A 186 12.98 -8.69 8.19
N GLY A 187 13.45 -8.88 9.40
CA GLY A 187 14.88 -9.08 9.68
C GLY A 187 15.79 -7.92 9.26
N GLY A 188 15.23 -6.70 9.15
CA GLY A 188 15.93 -5.50 8.64
C GLY A 188 15.83 -5.31 7.12
N ASP A 189 15.38 -6.30 6.38
CA ASP A 189 15.10 -6.16 4.95
C ASP A 189 13.78 -5.42 4.70
N VAL A 190 13.79 -4.51 3.72
CA VAL A 190 12.64 -3.69 3.34
C VAL A 190 12.00 -4.26 2.08
N TYR A 191 10.72 -4.60 2.16
CA TYR A 191 9.93 -5.11 1.05
C TYR A 191 8.81 -4.12 0.71
N VAL A 192 8.68 -3.78 -0.57
CA VAL A 192 7.56 -2.96 -1.06
C VAL A 192 6.34 -3.86 -1.25
N LEU A 193 5.24 -3.52 -0.60
CA LEU A 193 3.97 -4.24 -0.75
C LEU A 193 3.09 -3.60 -1.82
N GLU A 194 2.88 -2.27 -1.71
CA GLU A 194 1.96 -1.54 -2.56
C GLU A 194 2.37 -0.07 -2.66
N VAL A 195 2.06 0.54 -3.82
CA VAL A 195 2.21 1.98 -4.05
C VAL A 195 0.89 2.54 -4.56
N ASN A 196 0.43 3.59 -3.91
CA ASN A 196 -0.79 4.31 -4.28
C ASN A 196 -0.44 5.76 -4.62
N PRO A 197 -0.23 6.13 -5.90
CA PRO A 197 0.10 7.52 -6.29
C PRO A 197 -1.14 8.43 -6.25
N ARG A 198 -1.75 8.50 -5.10
CA ARG A 198 -2.95 9.24 -4.74
C ARG A 198 -3.01 9.47 -3.24
N ALA A 199 -4.00 10.27 -2.79
CA ALA A 199 -4.27 10.43 -1.36
C ALA A 199 -4.64 9.10 -0.69
N SER A 200 -4.08 8.87 0.49
CA SER A 200 -4.36 7.74 1.37
C SER A 200 -5.36 8.10 2.46
N ARG A 201 -5.85 7.09 3.18
CA ARG A 201 -6.69 7.29 4.38
C ARG A 201 -5.88 7.81 5.58
N THR A 202 -4.57 7.68 5.55
CA THR A 202 -3.64 8.14 6.61
C THR A 202 -3.31 9.61 6.53
N VAL A 203 -3.51 10.28 5.39
CA VAL A 203 -3.23 11.72 5.19
C VAL A 203 -3.84 12.64 6.26
N PRO A 204 -5.10 12.48 6.69
CA PRO A 204 -5.65 13.31 7.76
C PRO A 204 -4.94 13.11 9.10
N TYR A 205 -4.55 11.89 9.41
CA TYR A 205 -3.80 11.55 10.62
C TYR A 205 -2.40 12.18 10.59
N VAL A 206 -1.63 11.95 9.52
CA VAL A 206 -0.29 12.52 9.33
C VAL A 206 -0.36 14.06 9.39
N SER A 207 -1.37 14.66 8.76
CA SER A 207 -1.56 16.11 8.79
C SER A 207 -1.76 16.65 10.19
N LYS A 208 -2.55 15.96 11.04
CA LYS A 208 -2.77 16.35 12.43
C LYS A 208 -1.52 16.16 13.29
N ALA A 209 -0.82 15.04 13.11
CA ALA A 209 0.38 14.71 13.87
C ALA A 209 1.54 15.68 13.58
N THR A 210 1.73 16.08 12.32
CA THR A 210 2.83 16.94 11.90
C THR A 210 2.49 18.44 11.89
N GLY A 211 1.20 18.79 11.97
CA GLY A 211 0.71 20.16 11.80
C GLY A 211 0.71 20.67 10.35
N LEU A 212 1.06 19.81 9.37
CA LEU A 212 1.08 20.15 7.95
C LEU A 212 -0.24 19.78 7.28
N GLN A 213 -0.82 20.68 6.51
CA GLN A 213 -2.05 20.42 5.76
C GLN A 213 -1.74 19.71 4.43
N LEU A 214 -1.34 18.43 4.49
CA LEU A 214 -0.80 17.68 3.34
C LEU A 214 -1.73 17.72 2.12
N ALA A 215 -3.03 17.53 2.30
CA ALA A 215 -3.98 17.57 1.19
C ALA A 215 -4.03 18.95 0.50
N LYS A 216 -3.95 20.03 1.27
CA LYS A 216 -3.92 21.40 0.73
C LYS A 216 -2.61 21.70 -0.01
N ILE A 217 -1.49 21.24 0.54
CA ILE A 217 -0.16 21.36 -0.09
C ILE A 217 -0.16 20.60 -1.41
N ALA A 218 -0.67 19.35 -1.41
CA ALA A 218 -0.78 18.54 -2.61
C ALA A 218 -1.65 19.19 -3.69
N ALA A 219 -2.83 19.70 -3.32
CA ALA A 219 -3.72 20.37 -4.26
C ALA A 219 -3.04 21.58 -4.94
N ARG A 220 -2.25 22.35 -4.19
CA ARG A 220 -1.46 23.45 -4.74
C ARG A 220 -0.32 22.96 -5.65
N ALA A 221 0.35 21.86 -5.28
CA ALA A 221 1.38 21.24 -6.12
C ALA A 221 0.79 20.78 -7.45
N MET A 222 -0.36 20.11 -7.43
CA MET A 222 -1.09 19.70 -8.63
C MET A 222 -1.54 20.89 -9.49
N ALA A 223 -1.76 22.05 -8.88
CA ALA A 223 -2.07 23.32 -9.56
C ALA A 223 -0.81 24.08 -10.04
N GLY A 224 0.38 23.50 -9.92
CA GLY A 224 1.63 24.05 -10.43
C GLY A 224 2.44 24.89 -9.43
N GLN A 225 2.05 24.95 -8.15
CA GLN A 225 2.84 25.62 -7.11
C GLN A 225 3.81 24.61 -6.47
N THR A 226 5.10 24.76 -6.73
CA THR A 226 6.12 23.83 -6.20
C THR A 226 6.12 23.76 -4.67
N LEU A 227 6.62 22.66 -4.11
CA LEU A 227 6.75 22.49 -2.66
C LEU A 227 7.66 23.55 -2.06
N ALA A 228 8.75 23.91 -2.75
CA ALA A 228 9.65 24.98 -2.34
C ALA A 228 8.94 26.34 -2.27
N ALA A 229 8.11 26.68 -3.27
CA ALA A 229 7.32 27.92 -3.27
C ALA A 229 6.28 27.99 -2.15
N GLN A 230 5.86 26.82 -1.64
CA GLN A 230 4.96 26.67 -0.49
C GLN A 230 5.72 26.68 0.85
N GLY A 231 7.06 26.79 0.86
CA GLY A 231 7.89 26.73 2.06
C GLY A 231 8.05 25.31 2.64
N ILE A 232 7.70 24.29 1.88
CA ILE A 232 7.78 22.87 2.29
C ILE A 232 9.16 22.32 1.91
N THR A 233 10.13 22.50 2.81
CA THR A 233 11.54 22.20 2.54
C THR A 233 12.15 21.20 3.54
N LYS A 234 11.53 21.01 4.71
CA LYS A 234 12.04 20.13 5.77
C LYS A 234 10.93 19.25 6.30
N GLU A 235 11.23 17.97 6.45
CA GLU A 235 10.36 16.99 7.11
C GLU A 235 10.08 17.44 8.56
N VAL A 236 8.87 17.22 8.99
CA VAL A 236 8.45 17.43 10.40
C VAL A 236 8.32 16.07 11.07
N VAL A 237 9.21 15.79 11.99
CA VAL A 237 9.11 14.63 12.89
C VAL A 237 8.61 15.16 14.23
N PRO A 238 7.41 14.77 14.68
CA PRO A 238 6.89 15.21 15.97
C PRO A 238 7.79 14.75 17.13
N PRO A 239 7.94 15.56 18.19
CA PRO A 239 8.73 15.18 19.37
C PRO A 239 7.97 14.23 20.31
N TYR A 240 6.81 13.76 19.91
CA TYR A 240 5.93 12.85 20.65
C TYR A 240 5.38 11.80 19.67
N PHE A 241 4.98 10.66 20.22
CA PHE A 241 4.26 9.65 19.45
C PHE A 241 2.79 10.04 19.30
N SER A 242 2.33 10.08 18.06
CA SER A 242 0.91 10.14 17.75
C SER A 242 0.44 8.73 17.39
N VAL A 243 -0.68 8.30 17.93
CA VAL A 243 -1.26 7.00 17.62
C VAL A 243 -2.60 7.21 16.90
N LYS A 244 -2.74 6.55 15.76
CA LYS A 244 -4.03 6.40 15.07
C LYS A 244 -4.60 5.05 15.46
N GLU A 245 -5.88 5.01 15.76
CA GLU A 245 -6.64 3.80 16.01
C GLU A 245 -7.91 3.79 15.16
N ALA A 246 -8.34 2.62 14.74
CA ALA A 246 -9.59 2.46 14.01
C ALA A 246 -10.79 2.58 14.97
N VAL A 247 -11.81 3.31 14.53
CA VAL A 247 -13.08 3.41 15.27
C VAL A 247 -14.16 2.71 14.46
N PHE A 248 -14.66 1.61 14.99
CA PHE A 248 -15.72 0.82 14.36
C PHE A 248 -17.10 1.31 14.83
N PRO A 249 -17.97 1.75 13.92
CA PRO A 249 -19.28 2.31 14.28
C PRO A 249 -20.32 1.22 14.58
N PHE A 250 -20.04 0.32 15.49
CA PHE A 250 -20.86 -0.84 15.84
C PHE A 250 -22.30 -0.49 16.22
N VAL A 251 -22.49 0.65 16.89
CA VAL A 251 -23.81 1.14 17.27
C VAL A 251 -24.67 1.49 16.05
N LYS A 252 -24.05 1.94 14.96
CA LYS A 252 -24.74 2.30 13.71
C LYS A 252 -25.05 1.10 12.81
N PHE A 253 -24.31 0.01 12.97
CA PHE A 253 -24.39 -1.18 12.13
C PHE A 253 -24.44 -2.45 12.98
N PRO A 254 -25.53 -2.66 13.76
CA PRO A 254 -25.70 -3.87 14.54
C PRO A 254 -25.70 -5.08 13.60
N GLY A 255 -24.90 -6.09 13.89
CA GLY A 255 -24.74 -7.29 13.06
C GLY A 255 -23.59 -7.24 12.04
N CYS A 256 -22.92 -6.09 11.85
CA CYS A 256 -21.70 -6.02 11.00
C CYS A 256 -20.41 -6.42 11.75
N LEU A 257 -20.50 -6.72 13.02
CA LEU A 257 -19.39 -6.94 13.94
C LEU A 257 -18.47 -8.12 13.58
N LEU A 258 -19.01 -9.13 12.90
CA LEU A 258 -18.33 -10.41 12.76
C LEU A 258 -17.59 -10.60 11.41
N TYR A 259 -17.70 -9.64 10.49
CA TYR A 259 -17.24 -9.87 9.13
C TYR A 259 -16.38 -8.77 8.51
N THR A 260 -16.02 -7.73 9.26
CA THR A 260 -15.42 -6.53 8.65
C THR A 260 -14.09 -6.08 9.22
N SER A 261 -13.57 -6.69 10.28
CA SER A 261 -12.23 -6.40 10.80
C SER A 261 -11.67 -7.54 11.65
N ASP A 262 -10.36 -7.70 11.65
CA ASP A 262 -9.63 -8.66 12.48
C ASP A 262 -9.80 -8.40 13.99
N ALA A 263 -10.12 -7.17 14.39
CA ALA A 263 -10.43 -6.83 15.78
C ALA A 263 -11.67 -7.55 16.34
N ALA A 264 -12.49 -8.16 15.47
CA ALA A 264 -13.63 -8.98 15.88
C ALA A 264 -13.24 -10.42 16.25
N ASP A 265 -12.08 -10.88 15.80
CA ASP A 265 -11.58 -12.22 16.05
C ASP A 265 -10.80 -12.32 17.37
N ASP A 266 -10.39 -11.18 17.95
CA ASP A 266 -9.66 -11.08 19.22
C ASP A 266 -10.56 -11.02 20.47
N THR A 267 -11.81 -11.43 20.39
CA THR A 267 -12.65 -11.58 21.60
C THR A 267 -12.30 -12.87 22.32
N PRO A 268 -11.94 -12.81 23.62
CA PRO A 268 -11.51 -13.95 24.42
C PRO A 268 -12.61 -15.01 24.63
#